data_73b0eb52adb5c6845f8242b58d8aa20d
#
_entry.id   73b0eb52adb5c6845f8242b58d8aa20d
#
_cell.length_a   1.000
_cell.length_b   1.000
_cell.length_c   1.000
_cell.angle_alpha   90.00
_cell.angle_beta   90.00
_cell.angle_gamma   90.00
#
_symmetry.space_group_name_H-M   'P 1'
#
loop_
_entity.id
_entity.type
_entity.pdbx_description
1 polymer ?
#
loop_
_entity_poly.entity_id
_entity_poly.type
_entity_poly.pdbx_seq_one_letter_code
_entity_poly.pdbx_strand_id
1 'polypeptide(L)'
;MTERKRKNKMTMTKQDRICMISLFAVMLVLMGVPALCLSTNTVVDELGTLTNTALLTGRNWGTGIISNGGFYYRYGMAFVWLLPFLIFKDPIMVYKAASFVNALFMATTPVMAYYISRRYLKIEKEKEAALLAAGSTIISSVMFQGIYLRGDMMLIVLNWVCALLILNAMYAKTRKERQIYTILLSFCAVYAYACHSRGIVMVIATAMTVLLIPFFTKEKERRLPYISFFGSMAVFLVIDKILVRYFKRTIWGSRAAHATGIPKESLELLTKIKGIKSYIRMAVGWLYNSFSSTLGLVCVGLIACVIIVFLMFRRSKKVTSEEGTLALFGFLSYAGSFVLGTVFFLKSVKKNFYSSYGIRVDRIVYDRYVCCAFGVLCMVALYVLVWKRDLFGIKAKLLSVAGCGVTLVLFARITAPYLNNQSFVRKYMGMLVTFVKTNAKSVTFKGDHVSSGVILFGVVALILFLLILFLCQKKKGYQACALTLLVSVLLFGYNVTNITISESNTREARISSASNLILSFGDIYKEYSYVWTEKTAAPIKSYQVRLMDYHLISKNYQGFDETDNVFVISKHLPDEKQFQNGEYYLIDSEDYNKKEDFVYVKGSELKDALEKRGVSLSAYTG
;
A
#
# COMPACT_ATOMS: atom_id res chain seq x y z
N MET A 1 27.93 -38.50 17.70
CA MET A 1 26.81 -37.51 17.53
C MET A 1 27.31 -36.05 17.50
N THR A 2 28.58 -35.80 17.56
CA THR A 2 29.21 -34.46 17.73
C THR A 2 29.73 -33.81 16.44
N GLU A 3 29.99 -34.55 15.36
CA GLU A 3 30.53 -33.99 14.12
C GLU A 3 29.49 -33.44 13.12
N ARG A 4 28.23 -33.92 13.16
CA ARG A 4 27.13 -33.37 12.31
C ARG A 4 26.67 -31.99 12.74
N LYS A 5 26.96 -31.53 13.98
CA LYS A 5 26.57 -30.20 14.50
C LYS A 5 27.44 -29.05 13.99
N ARG A 6 28.63 -29.32 13.43
CA ARG A 6 29.55 -28.25 12.96
C ARG A 6 29.35 -27.78 11.51
N LYS A 7 28.61 -28.50 10.67
CA LYS A 7 28.50 -28.23 9.21
C LYS A 7 27.48 -27.15 8.77
N ASN A 8 26.82 -26.44 9.67
CA ASN A 8 25.74 -25.50 9.29
C ASN A 8 26.07 -24.02 9.55
N LYS A 9 27.31 -23.61 9.53
CA LYS A 9 27.67 -22.21 9.36
C LYS A 9 27.87 -21.97 7.86
N MET A 10 26.79 -21.58 7.15
CA MET A 10 27.00 -20.96 5.85
C MET A 10 27.65 -19.60 6.13
N THR A 11 28.96 -19.55 5.99
CA THR A 11 29.72 -18.29 6.01
C THR A 11 29.37 -17.55 4.73
N MET A 12 28.85 -16.33 4.87
CA MET A 12 28.52 -15.48 3.72
C MET A 12 29.81 -15.25 2.91
N THR A 13 29.80 -15.66 1.66
CA THR A 13 30.90 -15.50 0.73
C THR A 13 31.03 -14.04 0.27
N LYS A 14 32.13 -13.67 -0.37
CA LYS A 14 32.26 -12.37 -1.06
C LYS A 14 31.16 -12.22 -2.12
N GLN A 15 30.84 -13.29 -2.81
CA GLN A 15 29.81 -13.31 -3.86
C GLN A 15 28.39 -13.11 -3.27
N ASP A 16 28.09 -13.69 -2.09
CA ASP A 16 26.82 -13.43 -1.39
C ASP A 16 26.64 -11.93 -1.10
N ARG A 17 27.71 -11.25 -0.62
CA ARG A 17 27.66 -9.81 -0.35
C ARG A 17 27.43 -9.00 -1.62
N ILE A 18 28.09 -9.35 -2.71
CA ILE A 18 27.90 -8.69 -4.01
C ILE A 18 26.44 -8.86 -4.45
N CYS A 19 25.88 -10.07 -4.39
CA CYS A 19 24.48 -10.31 -4.74
C CYS A 19 23.51 -9.48 -3.89
N MET A 20 23.71 -9.40 -2.58
CA MET A 20 22.87 -8.60 -1.69
C MET A 20 22.95 -7.10 -2.00
N ILE A 21 24.15 -6.57 -2.22
CA ILE A 21 24.35 -5.16 -2.59
C ILE A 21 23.69 -4.87 -3.94
N SER A 22 23.87 -5.76 -4.92
CA SER A 22 23.24 -5.60 -6.25
C SER A 22 21.72 -5.62 -6.18
N LEU A 23 21.15 -6.56 -5.42
CA LEU A 23 19.70 -6.65 -5.21
C LEU A 23 19.14 -5.40 -4.52
N PHE A 24 19.85 -4.92 -3.48
CA PHE A 24 19.49 -3.69 -2.80
C PHE A 24 19.53 -2.49 -3.77
N ALA A 25 20.63 -2.34 -4.53
CA ALA A 25 20.81 -1.24 -5.47
C ALA A 25 19.77 -1.26 -6.59
N VAL A 26 19.48 -2.43 -7.18
CA VAL A 26 18.45 -2.56 -8.23
C VAL A 26 17.08 -2.15 -7.70
N MET A 27 16.66 -2.66 -6.53
CA MET A 27 15.37 -2.28 -5.95
C MET A 27 15.34 -0.79 -5.57
N LEU A 28 16.45 -0.25 -5.04
CA LEU A 28 16.55 1.15 -4.70
C LEU A 28 16.41 2.05 -5.95
N VAL A 29 17.00 1.68 -7.07
CA VAL A 29 16.84 2.41 -8.33
C VAL A 29 15.39 2.32 -8.82
N LEU A 30 14.80 1.11 -8.85
CA LEU A 30 13.41 0.91 -9.31
C LEU A 30 12.39 1.70 -8.48
N MET A 31 12.61 1.85 -7.18
CA MET A 31 11.70 2.57 -6.29
C MET A 31 12.10 4.04 -6.10
N GLY A 32 13.39 4.34 -6.06
CA GLY A 32 13.92 5.67 -5.77
C GLY A 32 13.76 6.64 -6.94
N VAL A 33 13.94 6.17 -8.19
CA VAL A 33 13.72 7.03 -9.36
C VAL A 33 12.28 7.52 -9.42
N PRO A 34 11.24 6.67 -9.34
CA PRO A 34 9.87 7.17 -9.23
C PRO A 34 9.65 8.12 -8.04
N ALA A 35 10.20 7.81 -6.88
CA ALA A 35 10.06 8.66 -5.68
C ALA A 35 10.58 10.09 -5.90
N LEU A 36 11.68 10.24 -6.64
CA LEU A 36 12.26 11.54 -6.96
C LEU A 36 11.54 12.26 -8.12
N CYS A 37 10.96 11.50 -9.05
CA CYS A 37 10.21 12.05 -10.19
C CYS A 37 8.78 12.50 -9.82
N LEU A 38 8.23 12.03 -8.69
CA LEU A 38 6.92 12.47 -8.21
C LEU A 38 6.98 13.95 -7.81
N SER A 39 6.12 14.77 -8.39
CA SER A 39 5.92 16.15 -7.94
C SER A 39 5.06 16.17 -6.69
N THR A 40 3.80 15.79 -6.79
CA THR A 40 2.90 15.60 -5.65
C THR A 40 1.77 14.68 -6.06
N ASN A 41 1.59 13.56 -5.41
CA ASN A 41 0.51 12.65 -5.77
C ASN A 41 -0.23 12.15 -4.53
N THR A 42 -0.92 13.07 -3.88
CA THR A 42 -1.59 12.77 -2.62
C THR A 42 -3.00 12.25 -2.82
N VAL A 43 -3.28 11.21 -2.07
CA VAL A 43 -4.63 10.80 -1.70
C VAL A 43 -4.85 11.06 -0.21
N VAL A 44 -6.09 11.00 0.20
CA VAL A 44 -6.46 11.22 1.62
C VAL A 44 -5.66 10.35 2.58
N ASP A 45 -5.36 9.10 2.20
CA ASP A 45 -4.60 8.17 3.03
C ASP A 45 -3.14 8.58 3.20
N GLU A 46 -2.51 9.16 2.16
CA GLU A 46 -1.14 9.66 2.25
C GLU A 46 -1.07 10.88 3.15
N LEU A 47 -1.93 11.86 2.88
CA LEU A 47 -1.98 13.09 3.69
C LEU A 47 -2.26 12.75 5.16
N GLY A 48 -3.25 11.87 5.43
CA GLY A 48 -3.58 11.48 6.79
C GLY A 48 -2.45 10.76 7.53
N THR A 49 -1.62 10.01 6.81
CA THR A 49 -0.47 9.34 7.40
C THR A 49 0.68 10.33 7.65
N LEU A 50 0.94 11.24 6.70
CA LEU A 50 1.94 12.31 6.83
C LEU A 50 1.60 13.29 7.95
N THR A 51 0.31 13.58 8.16
CA THR A 51 -0.16 14.47 9.23
C THR A 51 0.32 14.04 10.61
N ASN A 52 0.41 12.74 10.90
CA ASN A 52 0.96 12.28 12.18
C ASN A 52 2.42 12.70 12.37
N THR A 53 3.23 12.62 11.31
CA THR A 53 4.65 13.07 11.38
C THR A 53 4.75 14.57 11.51
N ALA A 54 3.94 15.32 10.76
CA ALA A 54 3.89 16.78 10.86
C ALA A 54 3.55 17.21 12.28
N LEU A 55 2.48 16.70 12.86
CA LEU A 55 2.06 17.02 14.23
C LEU A 55 3.11 16.63 15.28
N LEU A 56 3.80 15.50 15.10
CA LEU A 56 4.88 15.07 15.98
C LEU A 56 6.08 16.02 15.94
N THR A 57 6.31 16.69 14.81
CA THR A 57 7.38 17.69 14.61
C THR A 57 6.95 19.13 14.83
N GLY A 58 5.76 19.37 15.40
CA GLY A 58 5.23 20.71 15.67
C GLY A 58 4.71 21.43 14.42
N ARG A 59 4.51 20.71 13.30
CA ARG A 59 4.03 21.27 12.05
C ARG A 59 2.58 20.88 11.76
N ASN A 60 1.90 21.62 10.89
CA ASN A 60 0.56 21.32 10.46
C ASN A 60 0.53 20.95 8.96
N TRP A 61 0.14 19.72 8.64
CA TRP A 61 0.02 19.28 7.27
C TRP A 61 -1.25 18.43 7.08
N GLY A 62 -2.33 19.10 6.76
CA GLY A 62 -3.60 18.48 6.43
C GLY A 62 -4.53 18.13 7.59
N THR A 63 -4.24 18.60 8.81
CA THR A 63 -5.09 18.32 9.99
C THR A 63 -6.54 18.75 9.79
N GLY A 64 -6.80 19.95 9.23
CA GLY A 64 -8.13 20.45 8.97
C GLY A 64 -8.91 19.61 7.96
N ILE A 65 -8.24 19.15 6.89
CA ILE A 65 -8.86 18.33 5.83
C ILE A 65 -9.20 16.92 6.34
N ILE A 66 -8.26 16.31 7.08
CA ILE A 66 -8.39 14.92 7.54
C ILE A 66 -9.36 14.83 8.71
N SER A 67 -9.34 15.78 9.63
CA SER A 67 -10.25 15.79 10.78
C SER A 67 -11.70 15.98 10.37
N ASN A 68 -11.99 16.78 9.34
CA ASN A 68 -13.33 16.92 8.78
C ASN A 68 -13.87 15.61 8.19
N GLY A 69 -12.99 14.73 7.71
CA GLY A 69 -13.35 13.38 7.27
C GLY A 69 -13.62 12.39 8.41
N GLY A 70 -13.36 12.77 9.66
CA GLY A 70 -13.57 11.95 10.84
C GLY A 70 -12.63 10.75 10.97
N PHE A 71 -11.52 10.69 10.22
CA PHE A 71 -10.59 9.56 10.22
C PHE A 71 -9.35 9.86 11.04
N TYR A 72 -8.92 8.85 11.81
CA TYR A 72 -7.61 8.82 12.44
C TYR A 72 -6.73 7.79 11.73
N TYR A 73 -5.54 8.23 11.30
CA TYR A 73 -4.53 7.37 10.71
C TYR A 73 -3.54 6.93 11.79
N ARG A 74 -3.13 5.67 11.76
CA ARG A 74 -2.26 5.11 12.79
C ARG A 74 -0.86 5.75 12.75
N TYR A 75 -0.24 5.87 13.91
CA TYR A 75 0.95 6.67 14.17
C TYR A 75 2.27 6.03 13.71
N GLY A 76 2.32 4.72 13.48
CA GLY A 76 3.61 4.00 13.27
C GLY A 76 4.48 4.60 12.16
N MET A 77 3.87 5.08 11.08
CA MET A 77 4.60 5.74 10.00
C MET A 77 5.21 7.09 10.39
N ALA A 78 4.75 7.72 11.46
CA ALA A 78 5.30 8.99 11.91
C ALA A 78 6.78 8.89 12.30
N PHE A 79 7.20 7.76 12.85
CA PHE A 79 8.60 7.50 13.19
C PHE A 79 9.45 7.17 11.96
N VAL A 80 8.86 6.57 10.93
CA VAL A 80 9.56 6.20 9.69
C VAL A 80 9.99 7.44 8.90
N TRP A 81 9.12 8.45 8.86
CA TRP A 81 9.38 9.68 8.09
C TRP A 81 9.86 10.86 8.95
N LEU A 82 10.22 10.63 10.20
CA LEU A 82 10.64 11.69 11.11
C LEU A 82 11.81 12.52 10.56
N LEU A 83 12.85 11.86 10.04
CA LEU A 83 14.04 12.53 9.51
C LEU A 83 13.74 13.49 8.35
N PRO A 84 12.97 13.13 7.31
CA PRO A 84 12.54 14.08 6.29
C PRO A 84 11.93 15.38 6.84
N PHE A 85 11.07 15.28 7.85
CA PHE A 85 10.41 16.44 8.45
C PHE A 85 11.33 17.30 9.31
N LEU A 86 12.36 16.70 9.91
CA LEU A 86 13.36 17.44 10.69
C LEU A 86 14.40 18.13 9.81
N ILE A 87 14.74 17.54 8.66
CA ILE A 87 15.80 18.05 7.78
C ILE A 87 15.28 19.12 6.82
N PHE A 88 14.10 18.89 6.22
CA PHE A 88 13.59 19.76 5.16
C PHE A 88 12.44 20.65 5.65
N LYS A 89 12.51 21.93 5.27
CA LYS A 89 11.42 22.91 5.50
C LYS A 89 10.41 22.93 4.36
N ASP A 90 10.92 22.79 3.13
CA ASP A 90 10.09 22.81 1.91
C ASP A 90 9.20 21.56 1.84
N PRO A 91 7.87 21.72 1.65
CA PRO A 91 6.92 20.61 1.63
C PRO A 91 7.19 19.58 0.54
N ILE A 92 7.64 20.03 -0.64
CA ILE A 92 7.91 19.15 -1.77
C ILE A 92 9.15 18.30 -1.50
N MET A 93 10.18 18.90 -0.90
CA MET A 93 11.37 18.17 -0.47
C MET A 93 11.05 17.17 0.63
N VAL A 94 10.20 17.54 1.61
CA VAL A 94 9.72 16.60 2.65
C VAL A 94 9.00 15.41 1.99
N TYR A 95 8.09 15.68 1.04
CA TYR A 95 7.35 14.62 0.35
C TYR A 95 8.26 13.68 -0.44
N LYS A 96 9.21 14.24 -1.22
CA LYS A 96 10.19 13.45 -2.00
C LYS A 96 11.12 12.65 -1.10
N ALA A 97 11.64 13.27 -0.03
CA ALA A 97 12.51 12.59 0.93
C ALA A 97 11.79 11.46 1.68
N ALA A 98 10.54 11.66 2.09
CA ALA A 98 9.72 10.61 2.68
C ALA A 98 9.46 9.46 1.69
N SER A 99 9.20 9.78 0.41
CA SER A 99 9.06 8.77 -0.66
C SER A 99 10.37 8.00 -0.89
N PHE A 100 11.52 8.67 -0.82
CA PHE A 100 12.83 8.02 -0.93
C PHE A 100 13.13 7.11 0.27
N VAL A 101 12.70 7.48 1.48
CA VAL A 101 12.76 6.60 2.68
C VAL A 101 11.95 5.33 2.43
N ASN A 102 10.77 5.41 1.80
CA ASN A 102 10.03 4.22 1.39
C ASN A 102 10.86 3.32 0.45
N ALA A 103 11.55 3.93 -0.53
CA ALA A 103 12.41 3.18 -1.45
C ALA A 103 13.56 2.47 -0.72
N LEU A 104 14.18 3.11 0.27
CA LEU A 104 15.23 2.48 1.11
C LEU A 104 14.70 1.26 1.86
N PHE A 105 13.53 1.36 2.49
CA PHE A 105 12.92 0.22 3.18
C PHE A 105 12.55 -0.90 2.21
N MET A 106 11.94 -0.58 1.07
CA MET A 106 11.61 -1.58 0.04
C MET A 106 12.85 -2.29 -0.50
N ALA A 107 13.98 -1.58 -0.62
CA ALA A 107 15.25 -2.16 -1.09
C ALA A 107 15.82 -3.23 -0.13
N THR A 108 15.38 -3.27 1.12
CA THR A 108 15.78 -4.34 2.05
C THR A 108 15.06 -5.66 1.77
N THR A 109 13.91 -5.65 1.09
CA THR A 109 13.10 -6.87 0.88
C THR A 109 13.82 -7.94 0.05
N PRO A 110 14.48 -7.65 -1.09
CA PRO A 110 15.21 -8.67 -1.84
C PRO A 110 16.47 -9.17 -1.10
N VAL A 111 17.05 -8.36 -0.23
CA VAL A 111 18.17 -8.79 0.62
C VAL A 111 17.69 -9.82 1.64
N MET A 112 16.54 -9.59 2.30
CA MET A 112 15.94 -10.56 3.21
C MET A 112 15.52 -11.84 2.49
N ALA A 113 14.92 -11.73 1.33
CA ALA A 113 14.53 -12.85 0.47
C ALA A 113 15.76 -13.67 0.04
N TYR A 114 16.86 -13.01 -0.33
CA TYR A 114 18.13 -13.66 -0.66
C TYR A 114 18.68 -14.44 0.53
N TYR A 115 18.71 -13.81 1.70
CA TYR A 115 19.19 -14.45 2.92
C TYR A 115 18.35 -15.70 3.27
N ILE A 116 17.01 -15.62 3.15
CA ILE A 116 16.11 -16.76 3.34
C ILE A 116 16.45 -17.87 2.33
N SER A 117 16.61 -17.52 1.05
CA SER A 117 16.93 -18.46 -0.04
C SER A 117 18.22 -19.23 0.22
N ARG A 118 19.28 -18.53 0.62
CA ARG A 118 20.60 -19.13 0.87
C ARG A 118 20.61 -19.97 2.14
N ARG A 119 20.14 -19.39 3.24
CA ARG A 119 20.32 -19.98 4.56
C ARG A 119 19.29 -21.03 4.91
N TYR A 120 18.04 -20.83 4.54
CA TYR A 120 16.92 -21.67 4.97
C TYR A 120 16.40 -22.58 3.87
N LEU A 121 16.29 -22.10 2.64
CA LEU A 121 15.91 -22.92 1.49
C LEU A 121 17.11 -23.65 0.87
N LYS A 122 18.34 -23.36 1.34
CA LYS A 122 19.60 -24.04 0.99
C LYS A 122 19.89 -24.06 -0.52
N ILE A 123 19.59 -22.96 -1.20
CA ILE A 123 19.96 -22.80 -2.60
C ILE A 123 21.46 -22.57 -2.68
N GLU A 124 22.21 -23.52 -3.29
CA GLU A 124 23.67 -23.54 -3.24
C GLU A 124 24.33 -22.44 -4.07
N LYS A 125 23.78 -22.12 -5.25
CA LYS A 125 24.36 -21.13 -6.15
C LYS A 125 23.82 -19.73 -5.85
N GLU A 126 24.75 -18.78 -5.65
CA GLU A 126 24.43 -17.39 -5.31
C GLU A 126 23.52 -16.72 -6.34
N LYS A 127 23.81 -16.91 -7.63
CA LYS A 127 22.99 -16.34 -8.74
C LYS A 127 21.57 -16.90 -8.74
N GLU A 128 21.39 -18.16 -8.41
CA GLU A 128 20.08 -18.81 -8.32
C GLU A 128 19.27 -18.23 -7.16
N ALA A 129 19.89 -18.07 -5.99
CA ALA A 129 19.27 -17.45 -4.84
C ALA A 129 18.90 -15.99 -5.11
N ALA A 130 19.76 -15.26 -5.85
CA ALA A 130 19.50 -13.88 -6.25
C ALA A 130 18.30 -13.77 -7.21
N LEU A 131 18.18 -14.70 -8.17
CA LEU A 131 17.02 -14.75 -9.08
C LEU A 131 15.72 -15.09 -8.34
N LEU A 132 15.75 -16.02 -7.38
CA LEU A 132 14.58 -16.32 -6.55
C LEU A 132 14.18 -15.09 -5.72
N ALA A 133 15.15 -14.43 -5.09
CA ALA A 133 14.94 -13.23 -4.30
C ALA A 133 14.34 -12.09 -5.15
N ALA A 134 14.93 -11.81 -6.30
CA ALA A 134 14.44 -10.79 -7.22
C ALA A 134 13.02 -11.14 -7.73
N GLY A 135 12.79 -12.34 -8.23
CA GLY A 135 11.49 -12.77 -8.77
C GLY A 135 10.37 -12.82 -7.72
N SER A 136 10.70 -12.94 -6.44
CA SER A 136 9.73 -12.94 -5.35
C SER A 136 9.46 -11.57 -4.74
N THR A 137 10.31 -10.57 -4.96
CA THR A 137 10.19 -9.24 -4.36
C THR A 137 9.96 -8.13 -5.36
N ILE A 138 10.53 -8.25 -6.58
CA ILE A 138 10.32 -7.29 -7.67
C ILE A 138 9.04 -7.70 -8.41
N ILE A 139 7.91 -7.54 -7.72
CA ILE A 139 6.56 -7.81 -8.24
C ILE A 139 5.90 -6.47 -8.51
N SER A 140 5.42 -6.25 -9.73
CA SER A 140 4.88 -4.98 -10.19
C SER A 140 3.83 -4.39 -9.25
N SER A 141 2.84 -5.19 -8.81
CA SER A 141 1.78 -4.74 -7.91
C SER A 141 2.30 -4.40 -6.51
N VAL A 142 3.28 -5.14 -5.99
CA VAL A 142 3.91 -4.88 -4.68
C VAL A 142 4.70 -3.58 -4.73
N MET A 143 5.55 -3.40 -5.73
CA MET A 143 6.33 -2.16 -5.92
C MET A 143 5.40 -0.96 -6.11
N PHE A 144 4.34 -1.10 -6.92
CA PHE A 144 3.38 -0.03 -7.19
C PHE A 144 2.67 0.46 -5.93
N GLN A 145 2.35 -0.42 -4.98
CA GLN A 145 1.77 -0.01 -3.70
C GLN A 145 2.84 0.58 -2.75
N GLY A 146 4.09 0.17 -2.90
CA GLY A 146 5.21 0.64 -2.07
C GLY A 146 5.66 2.08 -2.33
N ILE A 147 5.39 2.66 -3.51
CA ILE A 147 5.79 4.04 -3.82
C ILE A 147 4.95 5.11 -3.12
N TYR A 148 3.73 4.78 -2.68
CA TYR A 148 2.84 5.74 -2.03
C TYR A 148 3.19 5.94 -0.55
N LEU A 149 3.04 7.17 -0.04
CA LEU A 149 3.30 7.53 1.36
C LEU A 149 2.18 7.05 2.30
N ARG A 150 2.09 5.74 2.43
CA ARG A 150 1.08 5.05 3.24
C ARG A 150 1.71 3.92 4.05
N GLY A 151 0.97 3.41 5.03
CA GLY A 151 1.41 2.26 5.83
C GLY A 151 1.59 0.95 5.05
N ASP A 152 1.10 0.88 3.79
CA ASP A 152 1.21 -0.31 2.95
C ASP A 152 2.64 -0.77 2.71
N MET A 153 3.55 0.18 2.44
CA MET A 153 4.98 -0.10 2.26
C MET A 153 5.55 -0.84 3.47
N MET A 154 5.28 -0.35 4.67
CA MET A 154 5.79 -0.96 5.89
C MET A 154 5.19 -2.33 6.15
N LEU A 155 3.92 -2.57 5.77
CA LEU A 155 3.32 -3.91 5.84
C LEU A 155 4.04 -4.90 4.91
N ILE A 156 4.47 -4.47 3.71
CA ILE A 156 5.26 -5.29 2.79
C ILE A 156 6.60 -5.66 3.41
N VAL A 157 7.33 -4.67 3.92
CA VAL A 157 8.66 -4.87 4.53
C VAL A 157 8.56 -5.75 5.78
N LEU A 158 7.63 -5.45 6.69
CA LEU A 158 7.47 -6.20 7.93
C LEU A 158 6.99 -7.63 7.71
N ASN A 159 6.31 -7.93 6.60
CA ASN A 159 5.99 -9.31 6.24
C ASN A 159 7.26 -10.13 6.02
N TRP A 160 8.27 -9.58 5.31
CA TRP A 160 9.56 -10.21 5.13
C TRP A 160 10.38 -10.28 6.43
N VAL A 161 10.36 -9.21 7.23
CA VAL A 161 11.03 -9.18 8.54
C VAL A 161 10.47 -10.26 9.47
N CYS A 162 9.14 -10.39 9.56
CA CYS A 162 8.51 -11.43 10.38
C CYS A 162 8.87 -12.84 9.89
N ALA A 163 8.80 -13.10 8.57
CA ALA A 163 9.23 -14.38 7.99
C ALA A 163 10.69 -14.71 8.36
N LEU A 164 11.59 -13.74 8.23
CA LEU A 164 13.00 -13.90 8.57
C LEU A 164 13.21 -14.12 10.07
N LEU A 165 12.53 -13.35 10.93
CA LEU A 165 12.69 -13.45 12.39
C LEU A 165 12.15 -14.79 12.93
N ILE A 166 11.05 -15.31 12.39
CA ILE A 166 10.54 -16.66 12.74
C ILE A 166 11.62 -17.69 12.45
N LEU A 167 12.20 -17.68 11.25
CA LEU A 167 13.26 -18.61 10.85
C LEU A 167 14.51 -18.43 11.70
N ASN A 168 14.96 -17.20 11.95
CA ASN A 168 16.10 -16.92 12.81
C ASN A 168 15.88 -17.44 14.25
N ALA A 169 14.69 -17.24 14.81
CA ALA A 169 14.34 -17.73 16.15
C ALA A 169 14.37 -19.27 16.23
N MET A 170 13.88 -19.96 15.19
CA MET A 170 13.93 -21.43 15.11
C MET A 170 15.36 -21.98 15.06
N TYR A 171 16.29 -21.24 14.47
CA TYR A 171 17.67 -21.65 14.23
C TYR A 171 18.70 -20.91 15.09
N ALA A 172 18.24 -20.16 16.09
CA ALA A 172 19.12 -19.51 17.05
C ALA A 172 19.96 -20.54 17.83
N LYS A 173 21.26 -20.25 17.98
CA LYS A 173 22.20 -21.17 18.61
C LYS A 173 22.07 -21.21 20.12
N THR A 174 21.77 -20.05 20.71
CA THR A 174 21.63 -19.90 22.16
C THR A 174 20.20 -19.58 22.55
N ARG A 175 19.84 -19.89 23.78
CA ARG A 175 18.53 -19.52 24.35
C ARG A 175 18.33 -18.00 24.31
N LYS A 176 19.40 -17.22 24.58
CA LYS A 176 19.37 -15.76 24.58
C LYS A 176 19.07 -15.20 23.17
N GLU A 177 19.79 -15.68 22.15
CA GLU A 177 19.50 -15.27 20.76
C GLU A 177 18.05 -15.58 20.37
N ARG A 178 17.56 -16.76 20.72
CA ARG A 178 16.18 -17.18 20.43
C ARG A 178 15.17 -16.25 21.09
N GLN A 179 15.39 -15.88 22.36
CA GLN A 179 14.54 -14.92 23.07
C GLN A 179 14.56 -13.55 22.38
N ILE A 180 15.74 -13.04 21.99
CA ILE A 180 15.88 -11.74 21.29
C ILE A 180 15.08 -11.77 19.98
N TYR A 181 15.30 -12.78 19.13
CA TYR A 181 14.55 -12.86 17.85
C TYR A 181 13.04 -12.99 18.08
N THR A 182 12.64 -13.68 19.12
CA THR A 182 11.22 -13.87 19.47
C THR A 182 10.57 -12.57 19.95
N ILE A 183 11.27 -11.77 20.74
CA ILE A 183 10.80 -10.44 21.21
C ILE A 183 10.74 -9.46 20.02
N LEU A 184 11.78 -9.45 19.17
CA LEU A 184 11.80 -8.63 17.96
C LEU A 184 10.65 -9.01 17.00
N LEU A 185 10.34 -10.30 16.89
CA LEU A 185 9.20 -10.78 16.09
C LEU A 185 7.88 -10.22 16.62
N SER A 186 7.65 -10.28 17.94
CA SER A 186 6.46 -9.70 18.56
C SER A 186 6.38 -8.19 18.33
N PHE A 187 7.51 -7.49 18.49
CA PHE A 187 7.59 -6.06 18.21
C PHE A 187 7.22 -5.75 16.75
N CYS A 188 7.83 -6.42 15.77
CA CYS A 188 7.58 -6.18 14.35
C CYS A 188 6.13 -6.47 13.95
N ALA A 189 5.53 -7.54 14.49
CA ALA A 189 4.14 -7.86 14.25
C ALA A 189 3.19 -6.76 14.79
N VAL A 190 3.43 -6.28 16.02
CA VAL A 190 2.63 -5.20 16.62
C VAL A 190 2.93 -3.85 15.93
N TYR A 191 4.18 -3.60 15.53
CA TYR A 191 4.53 -2.39 14.80
C TYR A 191 3.85 -2.32 13.42
N ALA A 192 3.65 -3.46 12.74
CA ALA A 192 2.82 -3.51 11.54
C ALA A 192 1.40 -3.01 11.82
N TYR A 193 0.82 -3.38 12.96
CA TYR A 193 -0.47 -2.87 13.40
C TYR A 193 -0.41 -1.37 13.75
N ALA A 194 0.68 -0.89 14.34
CA ALA A 194 0.89 0.54 14.60
C ALA A 194 1.00 1.37 13.30
N CYS A 195 1.55 0.81 12.22
CA CYS A 195 1.64 1.48 10.91
C CYS A 195 0.30 1.53 10.16
N HIS A 196 -0.49 0.46 10.24
CA HIS A 196 -1.80 0.39 9.59
C HIS A 196 -2.72 -0.59 10.33
N SER A 197 -4.01 -0.27 10.46
CA SER A 197 -4.98 -1.14 11.15
C SER A 197 -5.05 -2.56 10.58
N ARG A 198 -4.76 -2.76 9.29
CA ARG A 198 -4.64 -4.08 8.66
C ARG A 198 -3.47 -4.91 9.16
N GLY A 199 -2.48 -4.30 9.79
CA GLY A 199 -1.36 -5.00 10.44
C GLY A 199 -1.80 -5.96 11.53
N ILE A 200 -3.06 -5.91 11.99
CA ILE A 200 -3.63 -6.93 12.89
C ILE A 200 -3.55 -8.34 12.28
N VAL A 201 -3.62 -8.47 10.95
CA VAL A 201 -3.42 -9.74 10.25
C VAL A 201 -2.01 -10.28 10.50
N MET A 202 -1.00 -9.40 10.51
CA MET A 202 0.38 -9.80 10.80
C MET A 202 0.52 -10.33 12.22
N VAL A 203 -0.12 -9.68 13.20
CA VAL A 203 -0.16 -10.14 14.59
C VAL A 203 -0.75 -11.55 14.66
N ILE A 204 -1.92 -11.76 14.05
CA ILE A 204 -2.63 -13.05 14.06
C ILE A 204 -1.83 -14.11 13.28
N ALA A 205 -1.36 -13.83 12.07
CA ALA A 205 -0.60 -14.77 11.24
C ALA A 205 0.69 -15.21 11.94
N THR A 206 1.41 -14.27 12.56
CA THR A 206 2.63 -14.57 13.33
C THR A 206 2.31 -15.41 14.56
N ALA A 207 1.28 -15.05 15.33
CA ALA A 207 0.86 -15.80 16.52
C ALA A 207 0.45 -17.24 16.17
N MET A 208 -0.37 -17.40 15.13
CA MET A 208 -0.80 -18.73 14.68
C MET A 208 0.38 -19.56 14.16
N THR A 209 1.31 -18.94 13.42
CA THR A 209 2.52 -19.64 12.96
C THR A 209 3.35 -20.12 14.15
N VAL A 210 3.59 -19.27 15.16
CA VAL A 210 4.35 -19.64 16.37
C VAL A 210 3.67 -20.78 17.14
N LEU A 211 2.35 -20.73 17.27
CA LEU A 211 1.57 -21.80 17.94
C LEU A 211 1.64 -23.13 17.19
N LEU A 212 1.71 -23.11 15.85
CA LEU A 212 1.66 -24.31 15.04
C LEU A 212 3.05 -24.94 14.79
N ILE A 213 4.15 -24.18 14.94
CA ILE A 213 5.53 -24.70 14.75
C ILE A 213 5.79 -26.01 15.51
N PRO A 214 5.37 -26.23 16.77
CA PRO A 214 5.64 -27.50 17.48
C PRO A 214 5.04 -28.74 16.85
N PHE A 215 3.97 -28.58 16.09
CA PHE A 215 3.37 -29.72 15.37
C PHE A 215 4.22 -30.16 14.18
N PHE A 216 5.10 -29.26 13.70
CA PHE A 216 5.94 -29.46 12.52
C PHE A 216 7.38 -29.85 12.86
N THR A 217 7.88 -29.44 14.04
CA THR A 217 9.26 -29.69 14.41
C THR A 217 9.35 -30.83 15.41
N LYS A 218 10.14 -31.85 15.06
CA LYS A 218 10.47 -32.92 16.01
C LYS A 218 11.44 -32.45 17.09
N GLU A 219 12.27 -31.47 16.76
CA GLU A 219 13.32 -30.95 17.65
C GLU A 219 12.73 -29.92 18.61
N LYS A 220 12.67 -30.26 19.91
CA LYS A 220 12.22 -29.34 20.97
C LYS A 220 13.02 -28.03 20.95
N GLU A 221 14.27 -28.10 20.54
CA GLU A 221 15.19 -26.94 20.45
C GLU A 221 14.77 -25.90 19.39
N ARG A 222 13.90 -26.25 18.44
CA ARG A 222 13.41 -25.32 17.40
C ARG A 222 12.11 -24.61 17.77
N ARG A 223 11.55 -24.94 18.93
CA ARG A 223 10.33 -24.28 19.39
C ARG A 223 10.64 -22.89 19.92
N LEU A 224 9.81 -21.92 19.55
CA LEU A 224 9.92 -20.58 20.07
C LEU A 224 9.45 -20.52 21.53
N PRO A 225 10.05 -19.68 22.38
CA PRO A 225 9.64 -19.51 23.77
C PRO A 225 8.31 -18.73 23.84
N TYR A 226 7.21 -19.44 24.09
CA TYR A 226 5.85 -18.85 24.11
C TYR A 226 5.70 -17.70 25.11
N ILE A 227 6.25 -17.84 26.32
CA ILE A 227 6.18 -16.79 27.34
C ILE A 227 6.86 -15.51 26.81
N SER A 228 8.05 -15.63 26.19
CA SER A 228 8.73 -14.48 25.62
C SER A 228 7.94 -13.88 24.45
N PHE A 229 7.30 -14.72 23.62
CA PHE A 229 6.53 -14.25 22.48
C PHE A 229 5.23 -13.57 22.89
N PHE A 230 4.35 -14.27 23.60
CA PHE A 230 3.03 -13.74 23.95
C PHE A 230 3.12 -12.66 25.04
N GLY A 231 4.06 -12.81 25.98
CA GLY A 231 4.30 -11.79 27.01
C GLY A 231 4.80 -10.47 26.41
N SER A 232 5.80 -10.51 25.53
CA SER A 232 6.26 -9.29 24.84
C SER A 232 5.20 -8.74 23.87
N MET A 233 4.46 -9.58 23.17
CA MET A 233 3.35 -9.14 22.32
C MET A 233 2.27 -8.40 23.12
N ALA A 234 1.89 -8.90 24.28
CA ALA A 234 0.93 -8.24 25.16
C ALA A 234 1.45 -6.87 25.61
N VAL A 235 2.72 -6.79 26.04
CA VAL A 235 3.36 -5.51 26.41
C VAL A 235 3.33 -4.52 25.22
N PHE A 236 3.74 -4.94 24.02
CA PHE A 236 3.74 -4.06 22.85
C PHE A 236 2.33 -3.62 22.43
N LEU A 237 1.31 -4.49 22.59
CA LEU A 237 -0.09 -4.12 22.33
C LEU A 237 -0.60 -3.08 23.35
N VAL A 238 -0.19 -3.19 24.61
CA VAL A 238 -0.50 -2.18 25.64
C VAL A 238 0.17 -0.85 25.30
N ILE A 239 1.45 -0.87 24.93
CA ILE A 239 2.19 0.33 24.48
C ILE A 239 1.51 0.94 23.25
N ASP A 240 1.14 0.13 22.25
CA ASP A 240 0.41 0.60 21.07
C ASP A 240 -0.90 1.30 21.46
N LYS A 241 -1.68 0.72 22.37
CA LYS A 241 -2.92 1.33 22.86
C LYS A 241 -2.68 2.67 23.55
N ILE A 242 -1.62 2.78 24.35
CA ILE A 242 -1.23 4.04 25.00
C ILE A 242 -0.84 5.08 23.94
N LEU A 243 0.01 4.72 22.99
CA LEU A 243 0.44 5.64 21.93
C LEU A 243 -0.71 6.07 21.03
N VAL A 244 -1.62 5.16 20.65
CA VAL A 244 -2.84 5.52 19.91
C VAL A 244 -3.67 6.54 20.70
N ARG A 245 -3.81 6.35 22.02
CA ARG A 245 -4.54 7.30 22.87
C ARG A 245 -3.84 8.66 22.95
N TYR A 246 -2.51 8.65 23.07
CA TYR A 246 -1.68 9.87 23.08
C TYR A 246 -1.83 10.64 21.77
N PHE A 247 -1.61 10.01 20.62
CA PHE A 247 -1.75 10.65 19.32
C PHE A 247 -3.17 11.18 19.09
N LYS A 248 -4.20 10.43 19.43
CA LYS A 248 -5.59 10.88 19.25
C LYS A 248 -5.95 12.07 20.12
N ARG A 249 -5.56 12.07 21.38
CA ARG A 249 -6.00 13.08 22.35
C ARG A 249 -5.10 14.30 22.40
N THR A 250 -3.79 14.08 22.43
CA THR A 250 -2.80 15.14 22.64
C THR A 250 -2.42 15.81 21.32
N ILE A 251 -2.18 15.03 20.26
CA ILE A 251 -1.69 15.54 18.99
C ILE A 251 -2.86 15.94 18.07
N TRP A 252 -3.87 15.06 17.90
CA TRP A 252 -5.03 15.36 17.04
C TRP A 252 -6.14 16.16 17.76
N GLY A 253 -6.15 16.19 19.09
CA GLY A 253 -7.23 16.76 19.89
C GLY A 253 -8.53 15.97 19.76
N SER A 254 -9.66 16.60 20.06
CA SER A 254 -11.00 16.01 19.93
C SER A 254 -11.47 15.81 18.48
N ARG A 255 -10.69 16.29 17.51
CA ARG A 255 -11.07 16.35 16.10
C ARG A 255 -11.04 14.99 15.38
N ALA A 256 -10.25 14.03 15.87
CA ALA A 256 -10.15 12.72 15.23
C ALA A 256 -11.26 11.78 15.70
N ALA A 257 -12.23 11.54 14.84
CA ALA A 257 -13.26 10.55 15.08
C ALA A 257 -12.69 9.12 15.02
N HIS A 258 -13.48 8.19 15.51
CA HIS A 258 -13.09 6.79 15.57
C HIS A 258 -13.18 6.16 14.18
N ALA A 259 -12.08 5.80 13.61
CA ALA A 259 -12.15 4.87 12.52
C ALA A 259 -11.56 3.54 12.95
N THR A 260 -12.22 2.50 12.56
CA THR A 260 -11.65 1.37 11.85
C THR A 260 -11.67 0.07 12.60
N GLY A 261 -12.88 -0.36 12.93
CA GLY A 261 -13.17 -1.80 13.01
C GLY A 261 -13.88 -2.26 11.73
N ILE A 262 -14.05 -3.56 11.57
CA ILE A 262 -14.96 -4.11 10.55
C ILE A 262 -16.36 -3.55 10.84
N PRO A 263 -17.04 -2.91 9.86
CA PRO A 263 -18.38 -2.40 10.07
C PRO A 263 -19.32 -3.54 10.48
N LYS A 264 -20.06 -3.39 11.56
CA LYS A 264 -21.05 -4.39 12.01
C LYS A 264 -21.99 -4.81 10.87
N GLU A 265 -22.42 -3.85 10.09
CA GLU A 265 -23.28 -4.08 8.92
C GLU A 265 -22.61 -4.96 7.85
N SER A 266 -21.30 -4.96 7.73
CA SER A 266 -20.59 -5.88 6.82
C SER A 266 -20.70 -7.33 7.29
N LEU A 267 -20.62 -7.58 8.60
CA LEU A 267 -20.82 -8.92 9.17
C LEU A 267 -22.27 -9.39 9.02
N GLU A 268 -23.24 -8.51 9.27
CA GLU A 268 -24.66 -8.81 9.06
C GLU A 268 -25.00 -9.12 7.60
N LEU A 269 -24.26 -8.54 6.65
CA LEU A 269 -24.45 -8.83 5.23
C LEU A 269 -24.04 -10.25 4.85
N LEU A 270 -23.14 -10.89 5.60
CA LEU A 270 -22.75 -12.28 5.36
C LEU A 270 -23.89 -13.28 5.67
N THR A 271 -24.92 -12.87 6.40
CA THR A 271 -26.13 -13.69 6.66
C THR A 271 -27.24 -13.45 5.63
N LYS A 272 -27.10 -12.46 4.73
CA LYS A 272 -28.12 -12.08 3.75
C LYS A 272 -27.72 -12.51 2.35
N ILE A 273 -28.65 -13.09 1.57
CA ILE A 273 -28.40 -13.59 0.20
C ILE A 273 -27.73 -12.54 -0.69
N LYS A 274 -28.22 -11.28 -0.70
CA LYS A 274 -27.60 -10.19 -1.48
C LYS A 274 -26.19 -9.86 -1.01
N GLY A 275 -25.90 -10.01 0.29
CA GLY A 275 -24.58 -9.82 0.86
C GLY A 275 -23.63 -10.95 0.45
N ILE A 276 -24.04 -12.20 0.54
CA ILE A 276 -23.27 -13.38 0.11
C ILE A 276 -22.94 -13.29 -1.39
N LYS A 277 -23.92 -12.96 -2.25
CA LYS A 277 -23.66 -12.76 -3.68
C LYS A 277 -22.64 -11.65 -3.95
N SER A 278 -22.71 -10.54 -3.20
CA SER A 278 -21.72 -9.45 -3.31
C SER A 278 -20.34 -9.87 -2.83
N TYR A 279 -20.28 -10.65 -1.76
CA TYR A 279 -19.02 -11.21 -1.23
C TYR A 279 -18.36 -12.13 -2.26
N ILE A 280 -19.09 -13.07 -2.86
CA ILE A 280 -18.58 -13.99 -3.89
C ILE A 280 -18.03 -13.21 -5.09
N ARG A 281 -18.78 -12.23 -5.61
CA ARG A 281 -18.34 -11.41 -6.74
C ARG A 281 -17.04 -10.65 -6.43
N MET A 282 -16.96 -10.05 -5.25
CA MET A 282 -15.76 -9.35 -4.79
C MET A 282 -14.59 -10.32 -4.55
N ALA A 283 -14.85 -11.48 -3.93
CA ALA A 283 -13.82 -12.49 -3.70
C ALA A 283 -13.23 -12.99 -5.03
N VAL A 284 -14.07 -13.25 -6.04
CA VAL A 284 -13.62 -13.57 -7.39
C VAL A 284 -12.77 -12.44 -7.99
N GLY A 285 -13.20 -11.17 -7.84
CA GLY A 285 -12.43 -10.02 -8.31
C GLY A 285 -11.05 -9.88 -7.65
N TRP A 286 -10.95 -10.14 -6.35
CA TRP A 286 -9.69 -10.08 -5.62
C TRP A 286 -8.76 -11.24 -5.94
N LEU A 287 -9.29 -12.47 -6.08
CA LEU A 287 -8.51 -13.63 -6.56
C LEU A 287 -8.01 -13.39 -7.98
N TYR A 288 -8.89 -12.89 -8.86
CA TYR A 288 -8.55 -12.54 -10.23
C TYR A 288 -7.37 -11.54 -10.26
N ASN A 289 -7.45 -10.46 -9.48
CA ASN A 289 -6.37 -9.49 -9.42
C ASN A 289 -5.09 -10.12 -8.86
N SER A 290 -5.17 -10.86 -7.74
CA SER A 290 -4.01 -11.53 -7.15
C SER A 290 -3.32 -12.47 -8.13
N PHE A 291 -4.07 -13.23 -8.91
CA PHE A 291 -3.51 -14.19 -9.87
C PHE A 291 -2.95 -13.50 -11.10
N SER A 292 -3.69 -12.54 -11.68
CA SER A 292 -3.27 -11.84 -12.89
C SER A 292 -2.08 -10.92 -12.66
N SER A 293 -2.09 -10.12 -11.59
CA SER A 293 -1.02 -9.16 -11.28
C SER A 293 0.30 -9.82 -10.85
N THR A 294 0.27 -11.10 -10.52
CA THR A 294 1.45 -11.90 -10.16
C THR A 294 1.77 -13.00 -11.18
N LEU A 295 1.19 -12.92 -12.38
CA LEU A 295 1.39 -13.91 -13.46
C LEU A 295 1.15 -15.35 -12.97
N GLY A 296 0.09 -15.57 -12.20
CA GLY A 296 -0.30 -16.88 -11.65
C GLY A 296 0.52 -17.35 -10.44
N LEU A 297 1.61 -16.68 -10.06
CA LEU A 297 2.49 -17.14 -8.98
C LEU A 297 1.78 -17.21 -7.63
N VAL A 298 0.88 -16.30 -7.30
CA VAL A 298 0.11 -16.38 -6.05
C VAL A 298 -0.79 -17.62 -6.05
N CYS A 299 -1.41 -17.99 -7.18
CA CYS A 299 -2.19 -19.23 -7.28
C CYS A 299 -1.31 -20.48 -7.01
N VAL A 300 -0.15 -20.54 -7.66
CA VAL A 300 0.85 -21.61 -7.42
C VAL A 300 1.27 -21.62 -5.94
N GLY A 301 1.58 -20.44 -5.39
CA GLY A 301 2.00 -20.28 -3.99
C GLY A 301 0.96 -20.79 -3.00
N LEU A 302 -0.30 -20.46 -3.20
CA LEU A 302 -1.40 -20.94 -2.34
C LEU A 302 -1.54 -22.47 -2.39
N ILE A 303 -1.53 -23.06 -3.58
CA ILE A 303 -1.61 -24.51 -3.74
C ILE A 303 -0.37 -25.18 -3.14
N ALA A 304 0.82 -24.63 -3.40
CA ALA A 304 2.07 -25.13 -2.82
C ALA A 304 2.07 -25.06 -1.29
N CYS A 305 1.61 -23.95 -0.71
CA CYS A 305 1.49 -23.80 0.73
C CYS A 305 0.57 -24.87 1.35
N VAL A 306 -0.59 -25.12 0.73
CA VAL A 306 -1.49 -26.18 1.19
C VAL A 306 -0.82 -27.55 1.12
N ILE A 307 -0.13 -27.88 0.00
CA ILE A 307 0.60 -29.15 -0.14
C ILE A 307 1.72 -29.27 0.92
N ILE A 308 2.55 -28.24 1.07
CA ILE A 308 3.67 -28.21 2.00
C ILE A 308 3.18 -28.38 3.44
N VAL A 309 2.19 -27.59 3.86
CA VAL A 309 1.60 -27.63 5.21
C VAL A 309 0.98 -29.00 5.47
N PHE A 310 0.23 -29.56 4.52
CA PHE A 310 -0.35 -30.91 4.63
C PHE A 310 0.73 -31.99 4.81
N LEU A 311 1.80 -31.95 4.00
CA LEU A 311 2.91 -32.90 4.10
C LEU A 311 3.65 -32.75 5.43
N MET A 312 3.72 -31.56 5.98
CA MET A 312 4.32 -31.33 7.29
C MET A 312 3.49 -31.94 8.43
N PHE A 313 2.17 -31.74 8.41
CA PHE A 313 1.29 -32.41 9.39
C PHE A 313 1.43 -33.93 9.33
N ARG A 314 1.62 -34.47 8.12
CA ARG A 314 1.94 -35.90 7.94
C ARG A 314 3.39 -36.28 8.27
N ARG A 315 4.20 -35.33 8.75
CA ARG A 315 5.62 -35.52 9.08
C ARG A 315 6.44 -36.15 7.94
N SER A 316 6.09 -35.79 6.70
CA SER A 316 6.80 -36.27 5.50
C SER A 316 8.24 -35.76 5.48
N LYS A 317 9.19 -36.65 5.10
CA LYS A 317 10.60 -36.28 4.91
C LYS A 317 10.84 -35.41 3.68
N LYS A 318 9.85 -35.23 2.80
CA LYS A 318 9.95 -34.45 1.57
C LYS A 318 10.01 -32.94 1.82
N VAL A 319 9.55 -32.49 3.01
CA VAL A 319 9.45 -31.08 3.37
C VAL A 319 10.21 -30.81 4.65
N THR A 320 10.95 -29.71 4.67
CA THR A 320 11.69 -29.25 5.86
C THR A 320 10.82 -28.37 6.75
N SER A 321 11.23 -28.19 8.01
CA SER A 321 10.51 -27.31 8.94
C SER A 321 10.52 -25.86 8.48
N GLU A 322 11.59 -25.43 7.78
CA GLU A 322 11.74 -24.08 7.22
C GLU A 322 10.74 -23.82 6.10
N GLU A 323 10.67 -24.75 5.15
CA GLU A 323 9.73 -24.69 4.02
C GLU A 323 8.29 -24.59 4.51
N GLY A 324 7.93 -25.41 5.49
CA GLY A 324 6.60 -25.39 6.03
C GLY A 324 6.27 -24.18 6.87
N THR A 325 7.22 -23.68 7.64
CA THR A 325 7.01 -22.44 8.42
C THR A 325 6.80 -21.26 7.47
N LEU A 326 7.62 -21.15 6.42
CA LEU A 326 7.49 -20.10 5.41
C LEU A 326 6.15 -20.21 4.66
N ALA A 327 5.77 -21.44 4.25
CA ALA A 327 4.50 -21.70 3.58
C ALA A 327 3.30 -21.37 4.47
N LEU A 328 3.33 -21.77 5.74
CA LEU A 328 2.26 -21.50 6.70
C LEU A 328 2.09 -20.00 6.96
N PHE A 329 3.20 -19.30 7.23
CA PHE A 329 3.18 -17.86 7.48
C PHE A 329 2.68 -17.08 6.26
N GLY A 330 3.18 -17.41 5.05
CA GLY A 330 2.74 -16.78 3.80
C GLY A 330 1.24 -17.01 3.53
N PHE A 331 0.77 -18.25 3.73
CA PHE A 331 -0.65 -18.59 3.58
C PHE A 331 -1.54 -17.83 4.56
N LEU A 332 -1.20 -17.81 5.85
CA LEU A 332 -1.98 -17.12 6.89
C LEU A 332 -1.99 -15.60 6.67
N SER A 333 -0.85 -15.01 6.27
CA SER A 333 -0.76 -13.60 5.95
C SER A 333 -1.66 -13.21 4.78
N TYR A 334 -1.70 -14.03 3.72
CA TYR A 334 -2.57 -13.79 2.58
C TYR A 334 -4.03 -14.02 2.92
N ALA A 335 -4.37 -15.18 3.48
CA ALA A 335 -5.75 -15.55 3.80
C ALA A 335 -6.38 -14.55 4.78
N GLY A 336 -5.63 -14.16 5.83
CA GLY A 336 -6.09 -13.15 6.78
C GLY A 336 -6.31 -11.79 6.13
N SER A 337 -5.39 -11.34 5.26
CA SER A 337 -5.52 -10.07 4.53
C SER A 337 -6.70 -10.10 3.56
N PHE A 338 -6.91 -11.22 2.88
CA PHE A 338 -8.01 -11.44 1.96
C PHE A 338 -9.36 -11.39 2.68
N VAL A 339 -9.52 -12.17 3.75
CA VAL A 339 -10.77 -12.22 4.53
C VAL A 339 -11.06 -10.87 5.17
N LEU A 340 -10.07 -10.27 5.85
CA LEU A 340 -10.24 -8.97 6.49
C LEU A 340 -10.67 -7.90 5.48
N GLY A 341 -9.99 -7.83 4.34
CA GLY A 341 -10.26 -6.82 3.33
C GLY A 341 -11.60 -6.99 2.64
N THR A 342 -11.97 -8.22 2.25
CA THR A 342 -13.26 -8.51 1.60
C THR A 342 -14.43 -8.26 2.55
N VAL A 343 -14.34 -8.63 3.82
CA VAL A 343 -15.38 -8.33 4.81
C VAL A 343 -15.46 -6.82 5.07
N PHE A 344 -14.33 -6.12 5.18
CA PHE A 344 -14.31 -4.68 5.42
C PHE A 344 -15.01 -3.90 4.30
N PHE A 345 -14.79 -4.25 3.05
CA PHE A 345 -15.40 -3.53 1.91
C PHE A 345 -16.80 -4.01 1.53
N LEU A 346 -17.32 -5.07 2.12
CA LEU A 346 -18.57 -5.71 1.69
C LEU A 346 -19.76 -4.74 1.63
N LYS A 347 -19.91 -3.87 2.65
CA LYS A 347 -20.98 -2.85 2.67
C LYS A 347 -20.90 -1.91 1.47
N SER A 348 -19.70 -1.43 1.15
CA SER A 348 -19.51 -0.47 0.05
C SER A 348 -19.63 -1.13 -1.32
N VAL A 349 -19.11 -2.34 -1.47
CA VAL A 349 -19.17 -3.11 -2.72
C VAL A 349 -20.60 -3.57 -3.03
N LYS A 350 -21.40 -3.92 -2.01
CA LYS A 350 -22.83 -4.22 -2.22
C LYS A 350 -23.55 -3.04 -2.90
N LYS A 351 -23.26 -1.79 -2.53
CA LYS A 351 -23.84 -0.62 -3.18
C LYS A 351 -23.51 -0.58 -4.67
N ASN A 352 -22.26 -0.90 -5.06
CA ASN A 352 -21.82 -0.93 -6.46
C ASN A 352 -22.57 -1.98 -7.29
N PHE A 353 -22.99 -3.10 -6.68
CA PHE A 353 -23.69 -4.17 -7.40
C PHE A 353 -25.21 -3.94 -7.51
N TYR A 354 -25.78 -3.13 -6.64
CA TYR A 354 -27.26 -2.99 -6.56
C TYR A 354 -27.74 -1.54 -6.63
N SER A 355 -26.86 -0.58 -6.95
CA SER A 355 -27.19 0.82 -7.16
C SER A 355 -26.60 1.31 -8.47
N SER A 356 -27.34 2.15 -9.20
CA SER A 356 -26.87 2.81 -10.42
C SER A 356 -25.75 3.84 -10.16
N TYR A 357 -25.54 4.22 -8.91
CA TYR A 357 -24.52 5.19 -8.49
C TYR A 357 -23.36 4.49 -7.75
N GLY A 358 -22.63 3.65 -8.46
CA GLY A 358 -21.44 3.01 -7.92
C GLY A 358 -20.30 4.02 -7.73
N ILE A 359 -19.94 4.32 -6.50
CA ILE A 359 -18.75 5.11 -6.16
C ILE A 359 -17.64 4.12 -5.80
N ARG A 360 -16.47 4.24 -6.45
CA ARG A 360 -15.31 3.43 -6.11
C ARG A 360 -15.45 1.94 -6.43
N VAL A 361 -15.76 1.66 -7.70
CA VAL A 361 -15.85 0.27 -8.21
C VAL A 361 -14.49 -0.49 -8.16
N ASP A 362 -13.38 0.22 -8.07
CA ASP A 362 -12.05 -0.34 -7.83
C ASP A 362 -12.01 -1.30 -6.62
N ARG A 363 -12.89 -1.12 -5.63
CA ARG A 363 -12.97 -2.00 -4.45
C ARG A 363 -13.36 -3.45 -4.78
N ILE A 364 -13.95 -3.70 -5.95
CA ILE A 364 -14.32 -5.04 -6.42
C ILE A 364 -13.09 -5.85 -6.83
N VAL A 365 -12.01 -5.18 -7.22
CA VAL A 365 -10.75 -5.77 -7.73
C VAL A 365 -9.51 -5.26 -6.97
N TYR A 366 -9.63 -5.00 -5.70
CA TYR A 366 -8.67 -4.26 -4.90
C TYR A 366 -7.53 -5.15 -4.39
N ASP A 367 -6.32 -5.01 -4.94
CA ASP A 367 -5.14 -5.79 -4.54
C ASP A 367 -4.38 -5.21 -3.35
N ARG A 368 -4.50 -3.91 -3.11
CA ARG A 368 -3.77 -3.18 -2.06
C ARG A 368 -3.77 -3.88 -0.69
N TYR A 369 -4.87 -4.58 -0.37
CA TYR A 369 -5.01 -5.23 0.95
C TYR A 369 -4.25 -6.54 1.06
N VAL A 370 -4.04 -7.24 -0.04
CA VAL A 370 -3.41 -8.57 -0.08
C VAL A 370 -1.96 -8.54 -0.58
N CYS A 371 -1.55 -7.48 -1.29
CA CYS A 371 -0.23 -7.40 -1.93
C CYS A 371 0.94 -7.50 -0.94
N CYS A 372 0.74 -7.14 0.33
CA CYS A 372 1.78 -7.26 1.35
C CYS A 372 2.23 -8.71 1.59
N ALA A 373 1.37 -9.69 1.30
CA ALA A 373 1.68 -11.12 1.43
C ALA A 373 2.18 -11.77 0.11
N PHE A 374 2.12 -11.07 -1.03
CA PHE A 374 2.48 -11.67 -2.32
C PHE A 374 3.94 -12.13 -2.37
N GLY A 375 4.87 -11.36 -1.79
CA GLY A 375 6.29 -11.67 -1.87
C GLY A 375 6.63 -13.05 -1.34
N VAL A 376 6.18 -13.37 -0.13
CA VAL A 376 6.43 -14.68 0.50
C VAL A 376 5.77 -15.83 -0.28
N LEU A 377 4.52 -15.63 -0.76
CA LEU A 377 3.84 -16.63 -1.60
C LEU A 377 4.54 -16.85 -2.94
N CYS A 378 4.98 -15.79 -3.61
CA CYS A 378 5.74 -15.88 -4.86
C CYS A 378 7.09 -16.56 -4.66
N MET A 379 7.75 -16.35 -3.50
CA MET A 379 8.96 -17.10 -3.14
C MET A 379 8.67 -18.59 -3.05
N VAL A 380 7.63 -18.99 -2.32
CA VAL A 380 7.22 -20.40 -2.23
C VAL A 380 6.87 -20.95 -3.61
N ALA A 381 6.13 -20.19 -4.44
CA ALA A 381 5.76 -20.58 -5.79
C ALA A 381 6.97 -20.86 -6.69
N LEU A 382 7.87 -19.88 -6.82
CA LEU A 382 9.08 -20.03 -7.64
C LEU A 382 9.98 -21.13 -7.10
N TYR A 383 10.10 -21.24 -5.78
CA TYR A 383 10.91 -22.29 -5.14
C TYR A 383 10.41 -23.69 -5.51
N VAL A 384 9.10 -23.96 -5.41
CA VAL A 384 8.57 -25.28 -5.75
C VAL A 384 8.60 -25.56 -7.25
N LEU A 385 8.40 -24.55 -8.09
CA LEU A 385 8.45 -24.70 -9.55
C LEU A 385 9.85 -25.01 -10.07
N VAL A 386 10.89 -24.48 -9.43
CA VAL A 386 12.27 -24.57 -9.95
C VAL A 386 13.10 -25.58 -9.17
N TRP A 387 13.08 -25.57 -7.83
CA TRP A 387 13.97 -26.37 -6.98
C TRP A 387 13.31 -27.58 -6.32
N LYS A 388 11.98 -27.58 -6.16
CA LYS A 388 11.22 -28.67 -5.52
C LYS A 388 10.14 -29.24 -6.46
N ARG A 389 10.50 -29.50 -7.70
CA ARG A 389 9.55 -29.94 -8.76
C ARG A 389 8.80 -31.22 -8.40
N ASP A 390 9.43 -32.12 -7.62
CA ASP A 390 8.82 -33.37 -7.17
C ASP A 390 7.66 -33.14 -6.20
N LEU A 391 7.68 -32.04 -5.46
CA LEU A 391 6.56 -31.64 -4.62
C LEU A 391 5.39 -31.06 -5.42
N PHE A 392 5.71 -30.38 -6.52
CA PHE A 392 4.73 -29.67 -7.34
C PHE A 392 4.61 -30.35 -8.71
N GLY A 393 4.06 -31.56 -8.67
CA GLY A 393 3.89 -32.40 -9.87
C GLY A 393 2.86 -31.87 -10.86
N ILE A 394 2.64 -32.64 -11.95
CA ILE A 394 1.76 -32.21 -13.04
C ILE A 394 0.34 -31.89 -12.58
N LYS A 395 -0.23 -32.65 -11.64
CA LYS A 395 -1.59 -32.42 -11.10
C LYS A 395 -1.69 -31.04 -10.41
N ALA A 396 -0.70 -30.63 -9.64
CA ALA A 396 -0.67 -29.32 -8.98
C ALA A 396 -0.53 -28.19 -10.01
N LYS A 397 0.28 -28.37 -11.06
CA LYS A 397 0.40 -27.42 -12.17
C LYS A 397 -0.92 -27.26 -12.92
N LEU A 398 -1.59 -28.37 -13.26
CA LEU A 398 -2.90 -28.35 -13.91
C LEU A 398 -3.96 -27.69 -13.01
N LEU A 399 -3.94 -27.96 -11.71
CA LEU A 399 -4.83 -27.30 -10.75
C LEU A 399 -4.58 -25.78 -10.71
N SER A 400 -3.31 -25.35 -10.80
CA SER A 400 -2.97 -23.93 -10.84
C SER A 400 -3.45 -23.25 -12.12
N VAL A 401 -3.30 -23.91 -13.27
CA VAL A 401 -3.84 -23.41 -14.56
C VAL A 401 -5.36 -23.35 -14.51
N ALA A 402 -6.00 -24.42 -14.03
CA ALA A 402 -7.44 -24.46 -13.86
C ALA A 402 -7.92 -23.36 -12.89
N GLY A 403 -7.23 -23.17 -11.78
CA GLY A 403 -7.54 -22.11 -10.82
C GLY A 403 -7.48 -20.70 -11.43
N CYS A 404 -6.44 -20.39 -12.18
CA CYS A 404 -6.32 -19.12 -12.90
C CYS A 404 -7.39 -19.00 -14.01
N GLY A 405 -7.60 -20.04 -14.81
CA GLY A 405 -8.58 -20.04 -15.89
C GLY A 405 -10.02 -19.92 -15.40
N VAL A 406 -10.40 -20.71 -14.40
CA VAL A 406 -11.74 -20.63 -13.78
C VAL A 406 -11.97 -19.26 -13.16
N THR A 407 -10.96 -18.71 -12.46
CA THR A 407 -11.07 -17.38 -11.86
C THR A 407 -11.25 -16.30 -12.93
N LEU A 408 -10.53 -16.39 -14.07
CA LEU A 408 -10.69 -15.47 -15.21
C LEU A 408 -12.12 -15.57 -15.80
N VAL A 409 -12.64 -16.78 -16.03
CA VAL A 409 -13.98 -16.99 -16.56
C VAL A 409 -15.06 -16.48 -15.60
N LEU A 410 -14.96 -16.81 -14.31
CA LEU A 410 -15.89 -16.32 -13.29
C LEU A 410 -15.82 -14.80 -13.19
N PHE A 411 -14.62 -14.21 -13.18
CA PHE A 411 -14.45 -12.78 -13.20
C PHE A 411 -15.15 -12.13 -14.40
N ALA A 412 -14.88 -12.62 -15.60
CA ALA A 412 -15.47 -12.10 -16.82
C ALA A 412 -17.01 -12.16 -16.81
N ARG A 413 -17.59 -13.22 -16.22
CA ARG A 413 -19.05 -13.45 -16.20
C ARG A 413 -19.78 -12.72 -15.07
N ILE A 414 -19.23 -12.73 -13.86
CA ILE A 414 -20.00 -12.29 -12.67
C ILE A 414 -19.49 -11.00 -12.03
N THR A 415 -18.29 -10.53 -12.39
CA THR A 415 -17.66 -9.35 -11.76
C THR A 415 -17.35 -8.24 -12.76
N ALA A 416 -16.69 -8.55 -13.87
CA ALA A 416 -16.22 -7.57 -14.85
C ALA A 416 -17.33 -6.66 -15.43
N PRO A 417 -18.57 -7.13 -15.69
CA PRO A 417 -19.63 -6.28 -16.22
C PRO A 417 -19.93 -5.05 -15.33
N TYR A 418 -19.69 -5.16 -14.02
CA TYR A 418 -19.90 -4.06 -13.08
C TYR A 418 -18.80 -3.00 -13.07
N LEU A 419 -17.71 -3.20 -13.82
CA LEU A 419 -16.63 -2.20 -13.95
C LEU A 419 -16.96 -1.11 -14.96
N ASN A 420 -17.85 -1.39 -15.93
CA ASN A 420 -18.21 -0.45 -16.98
C ASN A 420 -19.11 0.66 -16.45
N ASN A 421 -18.94 1.86 -17.00
CA ASN A 421 -19.78 3.04 -16.70
C ASN A 421 -19.83 3.45 -15.23
N GLN A 422 -18.90 2.97 -14.42
CA GLN A 422 -18.79 3.33 -13.00
C GLN A 422 -17.45 4.01 -12.71
N SER A 423 -17.47 4.91 -11.71
CA SER A 423 -16.27 5.64 -11.31
C SER A 423 -15.29 4.75 -10.56
N PHE A 424 -14.02 4.79 -10.95
CA PHE A 424 -12.93 4.12 -10.25
C PHE A 424 -11.66 4.99 -10.17
N VAL A 425 -10.81 4.67 -9.22
CA VAL A 425 -9.51 5.32 -9.06
C VAL A 425 -8.44 4.35 -9.61
N ARG A 426 -7.77 4.74 -10.71
CA ARG A 426 -6.81 3.89 -11.45
C ARG A 426 -5.75 3.24 -10.55
N LYS A 427 -5.11 4.01 -9.68
CA LYS A 427 -4.05 3.53 -8.78
C LYS A 427 -4.48 2.46 -7.78
N TYR A 428 -5.77 2.25 -7.59
CA TYR A 428 -6.28 1.20 -6.71
C TYR A 428 -6.65 -0.08 -7.45
N MET A 429 -6.72 -0.03 -8.77
CA MET A 429 -6.86 -1.23 -9.61
C MET A 429 -5.49 -1.82 -9.99
N GLY A 430 -4.41 -1.10 -9.69
CA GLY A 430 -3.04 -1.57 -9.92
C GLY A 430 -2.77 -1.90 -11.39
N MET A 431 -2.17 -3.05 -11.62
CA MET A 431 -1.77 -3.50 -12.96
C MET A 431 -2.94 -3.81 -13.89
N LEU A 432 -4.15 -4.03 -13.36
CA LEU A 432 -5.33 -4.41 -14.17
C LEU A 432 -5.72 -3.34 -15.21
N VAL A 433 -5.37 -2.08 -14.98
CA VAL A 433 -5.70 -0.98 -15.91
C VAL A 433 -4.67 -0.80 -17.03
N THR A 434 -3.67 -1.66 -17.14
CA THR A 434 -2.61 -1.56 -18.16
C THR A 434 -3.17 -1.46 -19.59
N PHE A 435 -4.22 -2.21 -19.90
CA PHE A 435 -4.88 -2.19 -21.21
C PHE A 435 -6.20 -1.43 -21.23
N VAL A 436 -6.51 -0.69 -20.17
CA VAL A 436 -7.71 0.15 -20.14
C VAL A 436 -7.37 1.51 -20.75
N LYS A 437 -8.05 1.88 -21.85
CA LYS A 437 -7.93 3.23 -22.43
C LYS A 437 -8.47 4.24 -21.42
N THR A 438 -7.62 5.09 -20.90
CA THR A 438 -7.97 6.12 -19.91
C THR A 438 -7.56 7.49 -20.41
N ASN A 439 -8.36 8.51 -20.12
CA ASN A 439 -7.90 9.87 -20.30
C ASN A 439 -6.94 10.20 -19.14
N ALA A 440 -5.68 10.48 -19.44
CA ALA A 440 -4.62 10.71 -18.46
C ALA A 440 -4.90 11.89 -17.51
N LYS A 441 -5.79 12.81 -17.89
CA LYS A 441 -6.09 14.03 -17.14
C LYS A 441 -7.01 13.83 -15.90
N SER A 442 -7.59 12.63 -15.69
CA SER A 442 -8.53 12.40 -14.60
C SER A 442 -8.03 11.37 -13.59
N VAL A 443 -8.10 11.71 -12.30
CA VAL A 443 -7.82 10.78 -11.18
C VAL A 443 -8.90 9.71 -11.05
N THR A 444 -10.15 10.13 -11.27
CA THR A 444 -11.32 9.25 -11.28
C THR A 444 -11.75 9.06 -12.72
N PHE A 445 -11.84 7.82 -13.14
CA PHE A 445 -12.15 7.46 -14.51
C PHE A 445 -13.51 6.76 -14.59
N LYS A 446 -14.23 7.02 -15.67
CA LYS A 446 -15.47 6.33 -16.03
C LYS A 446 -15.39 5.98 -17.51
N GLY A 447 -15.59 4.71 -17.87
CA GLY A 447 -15.49 4.27 -19.27
C GLY A 447 -16.36 3.06 -19.57
N ASP A 448 -16.71 2.93 -20.83
CA ASP A 448 -17.65 1.90 -21.32
C ASP A 448 -16.96 0.55 -21.52
N HIS A 449 -15.64 0.56 -21.72
CA HIS A 449 -14.86 -0.64 -22.08
C HIS A 449 -13.80 -1.02 -21.02
N VAL A 450 -14.04 -0.66 -19.75
CA VAL A 450 -13.10 -0.98 -18.67
C VAL A 450 -12.97 -2.48 -18.49
N SER A 451 -14.08 -3.20 -18.53
CA SER A 451 -14.10 -4.66 -18.36
C SER A 451 -13.29 -5.39 -19.42
N SER A 452 -13.35 -4.98 -20.69
CA SER A 452 -12.60 -5.63 -21.77
C SER A 452 -11.09 -5.45 -21.61
N GLY A 453 -10.61 -4.25 -21.25
CA GLY A 453 -9.20 -4.00 -20.98
C GLY A 453 -8.68 -4.79 -19.78
N VAL A 454 -9.48 -4.88 -18.72
CA VAL A 454 -9.15 -5.66 -17.52
C VAL A 454 -9.11 -7.17 -17.86
N ILE A 455 -10.09 -7.70 -18.61
CA ILE A 455 -10.11 -9.12 -19.04
C ILE A 455 -8.91 -9.42 -19.93
N LEU A 456 -8.57 -8.53 -20.88
CA LEU A 456 -7.40 -8.69 -21.75
C LEU A 456 -6.12 -8.81 -20.93
N PHE A 457 -5.96 -8.01 -19.87
CA PHE A 457 -4.83 -8.15 -18.96
C PHE A 457 -4.74 -9.56 -18.36
N GLY A 458 -5.86 -10.12 -17.90
CA GLY A 458 -5.90 -11.48 -17.35
C GLY A 458 -5.58 -12.57 -18.38
N VAL A 459 -6.03 -12.40 -19.63
CA VAL A 459 -5.67 -13.33 -20.72
C VAL A 459 -4.18 -13.31 -20.99
N VAL A 460 -3.58 -12.12 -21.11
CA VAL A 460 -2.13 -11.96 -21.29
C VAL A 460 -1.36 -12.55 -20.10
N ALA A 461 -1.80 -12.27 -18.88
CA ALA A 461 -1.20 -12.83 -17.67
C ALA A 461 -1.26 -14.36 -17.64
N LEU A 462 -2.38 -14.96 -18.08
CA LEU A 462 -2.53 -16.42 -18.19
C LEU A 462 -1.59 -17.01 -19.24
N ILE A 463 -1.43 -16.37 -20.40
CA ILE A 463 -0.49 -16.81 -21.45
C ILE A 463 0.95 -16.77 -20.90
N LEU A 464 1.34 -15.70 -20.24
CA LEU A 464 2.65 -15.58 -19.60
C LEU A 464 2.85 -16.63 -18.49
N PHE A 465 1.81 -16.93 -17.73
CA PHE A 465 1.84 -18.00 -16.73
C PHE A 465 2.08 -19.38 -17.37
N LEU A 466 1.39 -19.70 -18.45
CA LEU A 466 1.62 -20.95 -19.20
C LEU A 466 3.06 -21.04 -19.73
N LEU A 467 3.62 -19.93 -20.21
CA LEU A 467 5.01 -19.85 -20.63
C LEU A 467 5.99 -20.08 -19.47
N ILE A 468 5.73 -19.49 -18.30
CA ILE A 468 6.52 -19.72 -17.08
C ILE A 468 6.50 -21.21 -16.71
N LEU A 469 5.32 -21.85 -16.70
CA LEU A 469 5.21 -23.28 -16.40
C LEU A 469 5.92 -24.15 -17.43
N PHE A 470 5.84 -23.83 -18.72
CA PHE A 470 6.54 -24.50 -19.80
C PHE A 470 8.06 -24.42 -19.63
N LEU A 471 8.60 -23.22 -19.35
CA LEU A 471 10.04 -23.02 -19.09
C LEU A 471 10.50 -23.85 -17.87
N CYS A 472 9.71 -23.86 -16.80
CA CYS A 472 10.01 -24.69 -15.63
C CYS A 472 10.01 -26.19 -15.99
N GLN A 473 9.09 -26.66 -16.81
CA GLN A 473 9.01 -28.05 -17.24
C GLN A 473 10.23 -28.46 -18.08
N LYS A 474 10.70 -27.58 -18.97
CA LYS A 474 11.91 -27.79 -19.80
C LYS A 474 13.22 -27.61 -19.02
N LYS A 475 13.18 -27.59 -17.70
CA LYS A 475 14.33 -27.34 -16.80
C LYS A 475 15.01 -25.97 -17.00
N LYS A 476 14.32 -25.03 -17.60
CA LYS A 476 14.75 -23.64 -17.82
C LYS A 476 14.24 -22.70 -16.73
N GLY A 477 14.32 -23.11 -15.45
CA GLY A 477 13.77 -22.37 -14.32
C GLY A 477 14.34 -20.95 -14.16
N TYR A 478 15.60 -20.74 -14.53
CA TYR A 478 16.19 -19.38 -14.53
C TYR A 478 15.54 -18.45 -15.53
N GLN A 479 15.22 -18.98 -16.73
CA GLN A 479 14.51 -18.20 -17.74
C GLN A 479 13.10 -17.86 -17.28
N ALA A 480 12.43 -18.76 -16.54
CA ALA A 480 11.14 -18.48 -15.94
C ALA A 480 11.23 -17.34 -14.89
N CYS A 481 12.22 -17.38 -14.00
CA CYS A 481 12.45 -16.29 -13.04
C CYS A 481 12.81 -14.97 -13.74
N ALA A 482 13.68 -15.01 -14.76
CA ALA A 482 14.07 -13.84 -15.54
C ALA A 482 12.88 -13.24 -16.31
N LEU A 483 12.01 -14.07 -16.90
CA LEU A 483 10.79 -13.63 -17.56
C LEU A 483 9.84 -12.94 -16.57
N THR A 484 9.62 -13.54 -15.39
CA THR A 484 8.78 -12.95 -14.34
C THR A 484 9.32 -11.58 -13.93
N LEU A 485 10.62 -11.47 -13.71
CA LEU A 485 11.29 -10.23 -13.35
C LEU A 485 11.15 -9.17 -14.45
N LEU A 486 11.45 -9.52 -15.70
CA LEU A 486 11.35 -8.61 -16.83
C LEU A 486 9.93 -8.05 -16.98
N VAL A 487 8.94 -8.93 -17.00
CA VAL A 487 7.52 -8.53 -17.13
C VAL A 487 7.10 -7.65 -15.95
N SER A 488 7.52 -8.00 -14.72
CA SER A 488 7.22 -7.19 -13.53
C SER A 488 7.81 -5.78 -13.62
N VAL A 489 9.06 -5.64 -14.06
CA VAL A 489 9.73 -4.33 -14.22
C VAL A 489 9.06 -3.51 -15.31
N LEU A 490 8.75 -4.12 -16.46
CA LEU A 490 8.07 -3.43 -17.57
C LEU A 490 6.66 -2.94 -17.17
N LEU A 491 5.87 -3.79 -16.53
CA LEU A 491 4.53 -3.42 -16.03
C LEU A 491 4.61 -2.33 -14.97
N PHE A 492 5.58 -2.43 -14.06
CA PHE A 492 5.78 -1.42 -13.03
C PHE A 492 6.12 -0.06 -13.67
N GLY A 493 7.15 -0.01 -14.53
CA GLY A 493 7.58 1.21 -15.20
C GLY A 493 6.45 1.86 -16.02
N TYR A 494 5.73 1.04 -16.81
CA TYR A 494 4.60 1.52 -17.60
C TYR A 494 3.49 2.13 -16.71
N ASN A 495 3.07 1.45 -15.66
CA ASN A 495 1.98 1.93 -14.81
C ASN A 495 2.41 3.11 -13.93
N VAL A 496 3.64 3.15 -13.43
CA VAL A 496 4.17 4.32 -12.70
C VAL A 496 4.15 5.55 -13.58
N THR A 497 4.64 5.45 -14.83
CA THR A 497 4.67 6.58 -15.76
C THR A 497 3.26 7.04 -16.13
N ASN A 498 2.39 6.11 -16.55
CA ASN A 498 1.08 6.47 -17.10
C ASN A 498 0.01 6.76 -16.02
N ILE A 499 0.17 6.23 -14.81
CA ILE A 499 -0.81 6.46 -13.74
C ILE A 499 -0.25 7.50 -12.75
N THR A 500 0.88 7.19 -12.11
CA THR A 500 1.33 7.96 -10.96
C THR A 500 1.96 9.29 -11.36
N ILE A 501 2.93 9.27 -12.26
CA ILE A 501 3.63 10.50 -12.70
C ILE A 501 2.68 11.38 -13.52
N SER A 502 1.92 10.80 -14.43
CA SER A 502 0.97 11.57 -15.26
C SER A 502 -0.14 12.22 -14.40
N GLU A 503 -0.70 11.52 -13.41
CA GLU A 503 -1.67 12.11 -12.49
C GLU A 503 -1.05 13.20 -11.62
N SER A 504 0.18 12.99 -11.14
CA SER A 504 0.93 13.96 -10.35
C SER A 504 1.17 15.26 -11.12
N ASN A 505 1.72 15.16 -12.33
CA ASN A 505 2.01 16.33 -13.17
C ASN A 505 0.73 17.10 -13.55
N THR A 506 -0.37 16.39 -13.85
CA THR A 506 -1.65 17.05 -14.18
C THR A 506 -2.21 17.82 -12.98
N ARG A 507 -2.06 17.29 -11.77
CA ARG A 507 -2.49 18.00 -10.55
C ARG A 507 -1.60 19.17 -10.24
N GLU A 508 -0.30 18.98 -10.37
CA GLU A 508 0.69 20.02 -10.16
C GLU A 508 0.42 21.23 -11.07
N ALA A 509 0.23 20.99 -12.36
CA ALA A 509 -0.08 22.04 -13.33
C ALA A 509 -1.38 22.80 -13.00
N ARG A 510 -2.38 22.10 -12.40
CA ARG A 510 -3.64 22.74 -12.02
C ARG A 510 -3.52 23.67 -10.82
N ILE A 511 -2.70 23.31 -9.83
CA ILE A 511 -2.68 24.03 -8.54
C ILE A 511 -1.51 25.02 -8.43
N SER A 512 -0.62 25.04 -9.42
CA SER A 512 0.65 25.76 -9.30
C SER A 512 0.47 27.26 -9.19
N SER A 513 -0.36 27.89 -10.03
CA SER A 513 -0.52 29.34 -9.98
C SER A 513 -1.16 29.83 -8.69
N ALA A 514 -2.30 29.26 -8.29
CA ALA A 514 -2.97 29.64 -7.05
C ALA A 514 -2.09 29.37 -5.80
N SER A 515 -1.37 28.24 -5.76
CA SER A 515 -0.48 27.95 -4.63
C SER A 515 0.77 28.87 -4.62
N ASN A 516 1.33 29.21 -5.78
CA ASN A 516 2.44 30.16 -5.87
C ASN A 516 1.99 31.56 -5.44
N LEU A 517 0.80 31.98 -5.85
CA LEU A 517 0.21 33.24 -5.42
C LEU A 517 0.06 33.30 -3.88
N ILE A 518 -0.48 32.26 -3.26
CA ILE A 518 -0.59 32.19 -1.79
C ILE A 518 0.79 32.25 -1.13
N LEU A 519 1.77 31.52 -1.65
CA LEU A 519 3.13 31.49 -1.13
C LEU A 519 3.84 32.86 -1.29
N SER A 520 3.50 33.63 -2.33
CA SER A 520 4.08 34.97 -2.56
C SER A 520 3.67 35.98 -1.51
N PHE A 521 2.56 35.79 -0.82
CA PHE A 521 2.13 36.68 0.27
C PHE A 521 2.99 36.56 1.52
N GLY A 522 3.70 35.42 1.70
CA GLY A 522 4.60 35.16 2.82
C GLY A 522 3.94 34.50 4.03
N ASP A 523 4.77 34.19 5.00
CA ASP A 523 4.41 33.33 6.14
C ASP A 523 3.37 33.90 7.10
N ILE A 524 3.23 35.23 7.15
CA ILE A 524 2.25 35.89 8.05
C ILE A 524 0.81 35.49 7.73
N TYR A 525 0.55 35.06 6.50
CA TYR A 525 -0.79 34.63 6.09
C TYR A 525 -1.08 33.17 6.44
N LYS A 526 -0.16 32.44 7.05
CA LYS A 526 -0.41 31.08 7.56
C LYS A 526 -1.40 31.04 8.72
N GLU A 527 -1.58 32.14 9.43
CA GLU A 527 -2.54 32.26 10.54
C GLU A 527 -4.00 32.31 10.04
N TYR A 528 -4.20 32.76 8.82
CA TYR A 528 -5.52 32.83 8.22
C TYR A 528 -6.01 31.47 7.72
N SER A 529 -7.34 31.28 7.71
CA SER A 529 -7.96 30.07 7.15
C SER A 529 -8.08 30.18 5.63
N TYR A 530 -7.80 29.06 4.95
CA TYR A 530 -7.93 28.89 3.49
C TYR A 530 -9.07 27.92 3.23
N VAL A 531 -10.18 28.41 2.65
CA VAL A 531 -11.42 27.66 2.48
C VAL A 531 -11.55 27.17 1.05
N TRP A 532 -11.70 25.85 0.89
CA TRP A 532 -12.05 25.21 -0.37
C TRP A 532 -13.56 25.01 -0.45
N THR A 533 -14.22 25.61 -1.44
CA THR A 533 -15.68 25.66 -1.55
C THR A 533 -16.29 24.60 -2.46
N GLU A 534 -15.49 23.93 -3.27
CA GLU A 534 -15.99 22.97 -4.25
C GLU A 534 -16.46 21.66 -3.60
N LYS A 535 -17.48 21.01 -4.21
CA LYS A 535 -18.00 19.69 -3.79
C LYS A 535 -16.97 18.57 -3.82
N THR A 536 -15.91 18.70 -4.63
CA THR A 536 -14.89 17.67 -4.79
C THR A 536 -13.69 17.97 -3.91
N ALA A 537 -13.44 17.15 -2.90
CA ALA A 537 -12.29 17.29 -2.00
C ALA A 537 -10.94 16.83 -2.59
N ALA A 538 -10.85 16.53 -3.89
CA ALA A 538 -9.60 16.03 -4.49
C ALA A 538 -8.53 17.12 -4.64
N PRO A 539 -8.82 18.35 -5.13
CA PRO A 539 -7.81 19.39 -5.31
C PRO A 539 -7.24 19.94 -4.00
N ILE A 540 -8.07 20.13 -2.98
CA ILE A 540 -7.61 20.72 -1.70
C ILE A 540 -6.44 19.93 -1.08
N LYS A 541 -6.38 18.60 -1.30
CA LYS A 541 -5.29 17.77 -0.81
C LYS A 541 -3.98 18.09 -1.52
N SER A 542 -4.04 18.40 -2.80
CA SER A 542 -2.88 18.79 -3.58
C SER A 542 -2.39 20.18 -3.15
N TYR A 543 -3.30 21.11 -2.88
CA TYR A 543 -2.96 22.40 -2.27
C TYR A 543 -2.28 22.21 -0.92
N GLN A 544 -2.82 21.36 -0.04
CA GLN A 544 -2.24 21.13 1.28
C GLN A 544 -0.82 20.60 1.21
N VAL A 545 -0.48 19.79 0.19
CA VAL A 545 0.91 19.31 0.04
C VAL A 545 1.89 20.44 -0.22
N ARG A 546 1.51 21.44 -1.00
CA ARG A 546 2.34 22.62 -1.23
C ARG A 546 2.29 23.64 -0.09
N LEU A 547 1.15 23.71 0.59
CA LEU A 547 0.87 24.69 1.65
C LEU A 547 0.96 24.01 3.04
N MET A 548 2.13 23.47 3.38
CA MET A 548 2.42 22.98 4.73
C MET A 548 2.38 24.16 5.71
N ASP A 549 1.80 23.91 6.88
CA ASP A 549 1.56 24.90 7.94
C ASP A 549 0.46 25.92 7.66
N TYR A 550 -0.13 25.93 6.46
CA TYR A 550 -1.33 26.70 6.19
C TYR A 550 -2.59 25.95 6.65
N HIS A 551 -3.57 26.69 7.16
CA HIS A 551 -4.81 26.11 7.69
C HIS A 551 -5.88 25.96 6.59
N LEU A 552 -5.82 24.87 5.83
CA LEU A 552 -6.80 24.58 4.78
C LEU A 552 -7.99 23.80 5.35
N ILE A 553 -9.19 24.26 5.01
CA ILE A 553 -10.47 23.62 5.39
C ILE A 553 -11.35 23.45 4.15
N SER A 554 -12.10 22.34 4.11
CA SER A 554 -13.12 22.13 3.09
C SER A 554 -14.48 22.44 3.71
N LYS A 555 -15.14 23.45 3.22
CA LYS A 555 -16.53 23.78 3.60
C LYS A 555 -17.40 23.78 2.35
N ASN A 556 -18.62 23.24 2.46
CA ASN A 556 -19.63 23.51 1.45
C ASN A 556 -20.05 25.00 1.58
N TYR A 557 -20.50 25.61 0.49
CA TYR A 557 -20.96 26.99 0.45
C TYR A 557 -21.87 27.39 1.63
N GLN A 558 -22.68 26.50 2.15
CA GLN A 558 -23.62 26.74 3.26
C GLN A 558 -22.96 26.99 4.64
N GLY A 559 -21.69 26.71 4.84
CA GLY A 559 -20.97 26.96 6.11
C GLY A 559 -19.92 28.07 6.00
N PHE A 560 -19.92 28.76 4.86
CA PHE A 560 -18.93 29.75 4.50
C PHE A 560 -19.33 31.16 4.97
N ASP A 561 -20.65 31.46 5.05
CA ASP A 561 -21.17 32.77 5.39
C ASP A 561 -20.83 33.23 6.81
N GLU A 562 -20.50 32.28 7.71
CA GLU A 562 -20.19 32.58 9.12
C GLU A 562 -18.70 32.86 9.37
N THR A 563 -17.80 32.78 8.37
CA THR A 563 -16.36 32.99 8.56
C THR A 563 -15.90 34.24 7.84
N ASP A 564 -15.46 35.25 8.61
CA ASP A 564 -14.79 36.45 8.11
C ASP A 564 -13.27 36.32 8.11
N ASN A 565 -12.60 37.16 7.32
CA ASN A 565 -11.14 37.21 7.18
C ASN A 565 -10.50 35.88 6.74
N VAL A 566 -10.98 35.34 5.60
CA VAL A 566 -10.51 34.08 5.04
C VAL A 566 -10.13 34.22 3.58
N PHE A 567 -9.11 33.44 3.16
CA PHE A 567 -8.85 33.17 1.76
C PHE A 567 -9.78 32.11 1.23
N VAL A 568 -10.27 32.29 0.03
CA VAL A 568 -11.15 31.34 -0.65
C VAL A 568 -10.48 30.82 -1.90
N ILE A 569 -10.39 29.51 -2.02
CA ILE A 569 -9.89 28.82 -3.22
C ILE A 569 -11.08 28.14 -3.88
N SER A 570 -11.42 28.54 -5.10
CA SER A 570 -12.57 28.00 -5.83
C SER A 570 -12.28 27.90 -7.33
N LYS A 571 -12.90 26.94 -7.97
CA LYS A 571 -12.89 26.80 -9.44
C LYS A 571 -13.82 27.81 -10.12
N HIS A 572 -14.83 28.26 -9.42
CA HIS A 572 -15.85 29.17 -9.90
C HIS A 572 -15.84 30.42 -9.05
N LEU A 573 -16.02 31.55 -9.67
CA LEU A 573 -16.34 32.77 -8.95
C LEU A 573 -17.72 32.62 -8.31
N PRO A 574 -17.94 33.20 -7.13
CA PRO A 574 -19.27 33.26 -6.52
C PRO A 574 -20.29 33.94 -7.44
N ASP A 575 -21.58 33.62 -7.26
CA ASP A 575 -22.65 34.31 -7.99
C ASP A 575 -22.65 35.79 -7.65
N GLU A 576 -23.04 36.66 -8.61
CA GLU A 576 -23.11 38.13 -8.45
C GLU A 576 -23.79 38.56 -7.15
N LYS A 577 -24.83 37.85 -6.73
CA LYS A 577 -25.55 38.13 -5.45
C LYS A 577 -24.66 37.96 -4.22
N GLN A 578 -23.68 37.12 -4.27
CA GLN A 578 -22.73 36.88 -3.17
C GLN A 578 -21.63 37.93 -3.10
N PHE A 579 -21.31 38.60 -4.25
CA PHE A 579 -20.39 39.72 -4.31
C PHE A 579 -21.06 41.08 -4.05
N GLN A 580 -22.38 41.20 -4.25
CA GLN A 580 -23.11 42.49 -4.13
C GLN A 580 -23.12 43.04 -2.69
N ASN A 581 -22.80 42.23 -1.69
CA ASN A 581 -22.70 42.67 -0.30
C ASN A 581 -21.34 43.32 0.06
N GLY A 582 -20.38 43.45 -0.90
CA GLY A 582 -19.14 44.16 -0.69
C GLY A 582 -18.11 43.46 0.22
N GLU A 583 -18.27 42.15 0.46
CA GLU A 583 -17.44 41.39 1.39
C GLU A 583 -16.35 40.58 0.70
N TYR A 584 -16.38 40.43 -0.65
CA TYR A 584 -15.43 39.62 -1.41
C TYR A 584 -14.58 40.46 -2.34
N TYR A 585 -13.29 40.12 -2.39
CA TYR A 585 -12.28 40.81 -3.21
C TYR A 585 -11.46 39.80 -3.97
N LEU A 586 -11.35 39.97 -5.30
CA LEU A 586 -10.49 39.14 -6.14
C LEU A 586 -9.05 39.64 -6.03
N ILE A 587 -8.12 38.73 -5.95
CA ILE A 587 -6.70 39.07 -5.94
C ILE A 587 -6.24 39.18 -7.40
N ASP A 588 -5.73 40.36 -7.77
CA ASP A 588 -5.19 40.61 -9.09
C ASP A 588 -3.76 40.07 -9.18
N SER A 589 -3.50 39.20 -10.15
CA SER A 589 -2.17 38.68 -10.45
C SER A 589 -2.03 38.48 -11.94
N GLU A 590 -0.93 39.01 -12.49
CA GLU A 590 -0.57 38.84 -13.92
C GLU A 590 -0.26 37.37 -14.25
N ASP A 591 0.25 36.59 -13.24
CA ASP A 591 0.57 35.17 -13.37
C ASP A 591 -0.65 34.25 -13.25
N TYR A 592 -1.83 34.82 -13.02
CA TYR A 592 -3.04 34.08 -12.73
C TYR A 592 -3.70 33.53 -14.00
N ASN A 593 -3.62 32.23 -14.19
CA ASN A 593 -4.29 31.58 -15.31
C ASN A 593 -5.77 31.36 -15.01
N LYS A 594 -6.67 32.12 -15.68
CA LYS A 594 -8.13 32.02 -15.54
C LYS A 594 -8.73 30.61 -15.79
N LYS A 595 -7.94 29.66 -16.30
CA LYS A 595 -8.34 28.25 -16.45
C LYS A 595 -8.13 27.41 -15.19
N GLU A 596 -7.50 27.96 -14.17
CA GLU A 596 -7.18 27.31 -12.91
C GLU A 596 -8.15 27.75 -11.82
N ASP A 597 -7.82 27.43 -10.56
CA ASP A 597 -8.65 27.82 -9.43
C ASP A 597 -8.40 29.30 -9.09
N PHE A 598 -9.45 30.02 -8.73
CA PHE A 598 -9.39 31.41 -8.30
C PHE A 598 -9.05 31.50 -6.82
N VAL A 599 -8.32 32.55 -6.43
CA VAL A 599 -8.08 32.91 -5.03
C VAL A 599 -8.68 34.29 -4.79
N TYR A 600 -9.57 34.37 -3.84
CA TYR A 600 -10.19 35.63 -3.43
C TYR A 600 -10.28 35.73 -1.90
N VAL A 601 -10.57 36.90 -1.40
CA VAL A 601 -10.59 37.24 0.01
C VAL A 601 -12.00 37.55 0.46
N LYS A 602 -12.39 37.07 1.64
CA LYS A 602 -13.58 37.50 2.35
C LYS A 602 -13.17 38.24 3.64
N GLY A 603 -13.68 39.44 3.85
CA GLY A 603 -13.48 40.26 5.04
C GLY A 603 -12.56 41.45 4.84
N SER A 604 -12.92 42.56 5.47
CA SER A 604 -12.23 43.86 5.32
C SER A 604 -10.87 43.89 5.98
N GLU A 605 -10.69 43.25 7.12
CA GLU A 605 -9.40 43.22 7.85
C GLU A 605 -8.29 42.53 7.03
N LEU A 606 -8.61 41.37 6.42
CA LEU A 606 -7.67 40.66 5.56
C LEU A 606 -7.40 41.42 4.26
N LYS A 607 -8.42 42.08 3.68
CA LYS A 607 -8.27 42.99 2.57
C LYS A 607 -7.26 44.09 2.88
N ASP A 608 -7.47 44.83 3.96
CA ASP A 608 -6.60 45.95 4.37
C ASP A 608 -5.17 45.49 4.66
N ALA A 609 -5.00 44.30 5.23
CA ALA A 609 -3.70 43.71 5.47
C ALA A 609 -2.93 43.39 4.18
N LEU A 610 -3.64 42.92 3.15
CA LEU A 610 -3.06 42.64 1.83
C LEU A 610 -2.72 43.93 1.07
N GLU A 611 -3.63 44.91 1.05
CA GLU A 611 -3.42 46.21 0.37
C GLU A 611 -2.23 46.97 0.97
N LYS A 612 -2.07 46.99 2.30
CA LYS A 612 -0.91 47.56 2.99
C LYS A 612 0.42 46.95 2.56
N ARG A 613 0.41 45.76 1.99
CA ARG A 613 1.58 45.07 1.45
C ARG A 613 1.70 45.16 -0.07
N GLY A 614 0.90 45.99 -0.72
CA GLY A 614 0.94 46.23 -2.15
C GLY A 614 0.26 45.15 -2.98
N VAL A 615 -0.54 44.27 -2.38
CA VAL A 615 -1.37 43.31 -3.14
C VAL A 615 -2.57 44.05 -3.72
N SER A 616 -2.70 44.06 -5.03
CA SER A 616 -3.86 44.67 -5.70
C SER A 616 -5.09 43.79 -5.58
N LEU A 617 -6.17 44.38 -5.15
CA LEU A 617 -7.46 43.71 -4.98
C LEU A 617 -8.52 44.47 -5.76
N SER A 618 -9.29 43.75 -6.59
CA SER A 618 -10.44 44.32 -7.30
C SER A 618 -11.76 43.85 -6.66
N ALA A 619 -12.72 44.76 -6.54
CA ALA A 619 -14.10 44.37 -6.32
C ALA A 619 -14.62 43.65 -7.57
N TYR A 620 -15.25 42.50 -7.40
CA TYR A 620 -15.86 41.82 -8.55
C TYR A 620 -17.07 42.61 -9.01
N THR A 621 -16.96 43.22 -10.16
CA THR A 621 -18.07 43.86 -10.88
C THR A 621 -18.42 42.92 -12.03
N GLY A 622 -19.27 41.90 -11.77
CA GLY A 622 -19.69 40.80 -12.60
C GLY A 622 -19.78 41.03 -14.10
#